data_86b2580d882ea6295940b56b5065f58e
#
_entry.id   86b2580d882ea6295940b56b5065f58e
#
_cell.length_a   1.000
_cell.length_b   1.000
_cell.length_c   1.000
_cell.angle_alpha   90.00
_cell.angle_beta   90.00
_cell.angle_gamma   90.00
#
_symmetry.space_group_name_H-M   'P 1'
#
loop_
_entity.id
_entity.type
_entity.pdbx_description
1 polymer ?
#
loop_
_entity_poly.entity_id
_entity_poly.type
_entity_poly.pdbx_seq_one_letter_code
_entity_poly.pdbx_strand_id
1 'polypeptide(L)'
;MSSHRQSPGRRYYPALLDLEGKRCVVVGGGEVAERKVQSLLECGAQVVVIAPQATQAIGDLARQGRIGLSVKSYTRGDLGGALLVIAAATPDVNARVAADAKRDRVLVNAVDDPEHCDFIVPAVARRGPVLIAISSHGASPALSRRLRQLIEGCVGPEYGDLAELMGRLRPEVIAIGDEDERRRIWEAILDSRALELLRDGRRDEAELEARRCISSARD
;
A
#
# COMPACT_ATOMS: atom_id res chain seq x y z
N MET A 1 29.02 7.06 -30.58
CA MET A 1 27.67 6.47 -30.53
C MET A 1 27.70 5.35 -29.50
N SER A 2 27.44 5.68 -28.23
CA SER A 2 27.41 4.68 -27.14
C SER A 2 26.05 4.03 -27.12
N SER A 3 26.00 2.75 -27.47
CA SER A 3 24.81 1.90 -27.34
C SER A 3 24.50 1.74 -25.86
N HIS A 4 23.51 2.45 -25.37
CA HIS A 4 22.86 2.12 -24.09
C HIS A 4 22.24 0.70 -24.20
N ARG A 5 22.97 -0.32 -23.79
CA ARG A 5 22.38 -1.61 -23.47
C ARG A 5 21.46 -1.36 -22.29
N GLN A 6 20.17 -1.29 -22.56
CA GLN A 6 19.16 -1.41 -21.52
C GLN A 6 19.40 -2.76 -20.83
N SER A 7 19.85 -2.74 -19.60
CA SER A 7 19.84 -3.92 -18.74
C SER A 7 18.44 -4.49 -18.74
N PRO A 8 18.22 -5.82 -18.87
CA PRO A 8 16.88 -6.40 -18.80
C PRO A 8 16.25 -5.95 -17.48
N GLY A 9 15.15 -5.21 -17.57
CA GLY A 9 14.52 -4.53 -16.44
C GLY A 9 14.33 -5.46 -15.25
N ARG A 10 14.69 -5.02 -14.06
CA ARG A 10 14.44 -5.76 -12.82
C ARG A 10 12.96 -6.20 -12.78
N ARG A 11 12.72 -7.47 -12.47
CA ARG A 11 11.38 -7.98 -12.20
C ARG A 11 11.14 -7.94 -10.71
N TYR A 12 10.07 -7.27 -10.30
CA TYR A 12 9.66 -7.21 -8.89
C TYR A 12 8.57 -8.26 -8.62
N TYR A 13 8.67 -8.90 -7.47
CA TYR A 13 7.61 -9.78 -6.97
C TYR A 13 6.51 -8.92 -6.34
N PRO A 14 5.25 -9.01 -6.80
CA PRO A 14 4.15 -8.26 -6.19
C PRO A 14 3.79 -8.86 -4.84
N ALA A 15 3.93 -8.06 -3.79
CA ALA A 15 3.58 -8.43 -2.43
C ALA A 15 2.98 -7.23 -1.69
N LEU A 16 2.09 -7.48 -0.76
CA LEU A 16 1.59 -6.50 0.20
C LEU A 16 2.28 -6.77 1.53
N LEU A 17 2.90 -5.75 2.10
CA LEU A 17 3.59 -5.84 3.38
C LEU A 17 2.64 -5.43 4.51
N ASP A 18 2.54 -6.25 5.53
CA ASP A 18 1.93 -5.88 6.79
C ASP A 18 2.91 -5.02 7.60
N LEU A 19 2.58 -3.75 7.74
CA LEU A 19 3.39 -2.76 8.47
C LEU A 19 2.81 -2.41 9.84
N GLU A 20 1.68 -3.02 10.24
CA GLU A 20 1.04 -2.73 11.53
C GLU A 20 2.02 -2.94 12.68
N GLY A 21 2.28 -1.89 13.45
CA GLY A 21 3.22 -1.89 14.56
C GLY A 21 4.70 -2.11 14.18
N LYS A 22 5.05 -2.18 12.88
CA LYS A 22 6.45 -2.37 12.45
C LYS A 22 7.20 -1.05 12.41
N ARG A 23 8.43 -1.06 12.91
CA ARG A 23 9.32 0.09 12.82
C ARG A 23 9.71 0.35 11.36
N CYS A 24 9.38 1.54 10.85
CA CYS A 24 9.77 2.04 9.54
C CYS A 24 10.55 3.34 9.70
N VAL A 25 11.68 3.47 9.00
CA VAL A 25 12.53 4.65 9.07
C VAL A 25 12.39 5.48 7.79
N VAL A 26 12.28 6.80 7.92
CA VAL A 26 12.36 7.73 6.79
C VAL A 26 13.54 8.65 7.02
N VAL A 27 14.52 8.61 6.12
CA VAL A 27 15.69 9.50 6.14
C VAL A 27 15.45 10.64 5.18
N GLY A 28 15.28 11.85 5.72
CA GLY A 28 14.90 13.06 5.01
C GLY A 28 13.68 13.71 5.65
N GLY A 29 13.55 15.03 5.49
CA GLY A 29 12.51 15.82 6.14
C GLY A 29 11.76 16.77 5.20
N GLY A 30 11.95 16.64 3.89
CA GLY A 30 11.27 17.46 2.88
C GLY A 30 9.88 16.90 2.51
N GLU A 31 9.23 17.54 1.53
CA GLU A 31 7.88 17.18 1.05
C GLU A 31 7.77 15.72 0.54
N VAL A 32 8.85 15.19 -0.05
CA VAL A 32 8.89 13.80 -0.49
C VAL A 32 8.82 12.86 0.71
N ALA A 33 9.63 13.13 1.75
CA ALA A 33 9.63 12.37 2.99
C ALA A 33 8.26 12.45 3.68
N GLU A 34 7.66 13.65 3.75
CA GLU A 34 6.33 13.86 4.32
C GLU A 34 5.26 12.94 3.70
N ARG A 35 5.19 12.90 2.37
CA ARG A 35 4.26 12.00 1.67
C ARG A 35 4.50 10.52 1.99
N LYS A 36 5.76 10.11 2.16
CA LYS A 36 6.11 8.74 2.54
C LYS A 36 5.73 8.42 3.97
N VAL A 37 5.93 9.38 4.88
CA VAL A 37 5.47 9.29 6.28
C VAL A 37 3.98 9.05 6.35
N GLN A 38 3.17 9.86 5.62
CA GLN A 38 1.71 9.68 5.59
C GLN A 38 1.31 8.28 5.12
N SER A 39 1.89 7.82 3.99
CA SER A 39 1.58 6.49 3.46
C SER A 39 1.95 5.35 4.42
N LEU A 40 3.03 5.47 5.17
CA LEU A 40 3.42 4.49 6.18
C LEU A 40 2.48 4.51 7.39
N LEU A 41 2.06 5.70 7.83
CA LEU A 41 1.08 5.85 8.92
C LEU A 41 -0.29 5.26 8.56
N GLU A 42 -0.74 5.40 7.30
CA GLU A 42 -1.97 4.77 6.81
C GLU A 42 -1.92 3.23 6.87
N CYS A 43 -0.71 2.66 6.91
CA CYS A 43 -0.49 1.23 7.06
C CYS A 43 -0.19 0.80 8.50
N GLY A 44 -0.43 1.67 9.50
CA GLY A 44 -0.21 1.34 10.92
C GLY A 44 1.25 1.25 11.35
N ALA A 45 2.21 1.73 10.52
CA ALA A 45 3.63 1.64 10.83
C ALA A 45 4.05 2.55 11.99
N GLN A 46 5.02 2.08 12.79
CA GLN A 46 5.75 2.92 13.75
C GLN A 46 6.84 3.68 13.00
N VAL A 47 6.54 4.92 12.62
CA VAL A 47 7.42 5.73 11.78
C VAL A 47 8.41 6.53 12.61
N VAL A 48 9.69 6.48 12.22
CA VAL A 48 10.76 7.34 12.75
C VAL A 48 11.37 8.13 11.60
N VAL A 49 11.36 9.45 11.71
CA VAL A 49 11.99 10.36 10.74
C VAL A 49 13.34 10.81 11.27
N ILE A 50 14.36 10.80 10.40
CA ILE A 50 15.71 11.26 10.70
C ILE A 50 16.08 12.33 9.68
N ALA A 51 16.20 13.55 10.14
CA ALA A 51 16.55 14.68 9.28
C ALA A 51 17.10 15.85 10.11
N PRO A 52 18.08 16.61 9.60
CA PRO A 52 18.53 17.83 10.28
C PRO A 52 17.50 18.96 10.26
N GLN A 53 16.58 18.93 9.28
CA GLN A 53 15.46 19.83 9.12
C GLN A 53 14.24 19.05 8.63
N ALA A 54 13.05 19.42 9.07
CA ALA A 54 11.80 18.79 8.69
C ALA A 54 10.74 19.84 8.35
N THR A 55 9.78 19.47 7.48
CA THR A 55 8.60 20.29 7.21
C THR A 55 7.80 20.51 8.49
N GLN A 56 6.98 21.57 8.49
CA GLN A 56 6.08 21.82 9.61
C GLN A 56 5.14 20.64 9.86
N ALA A 57 4.62 20.01 8.81
CA ALA A 57 3.72 18.85 8.93
C ALA A 57 4.39 17.66 9.62
N ILE A 58 5.65 17.35 9.30
CA ILE A 58 6.42 16.29 10.00
C ILE A 58 6.60 16.69 11.48
N GLY A 59 6.93 17.96 11.76
CA GLY A 59 7.05 18.48 13.12
C GLY A 59 5.75 18.37 13.91
N ASP A 60 4.60 18.64 13.28
CA ASP A 60 3.28 18.53 13.88
C ASP A 60 2.93 17.09 14.22
N LEU A 61 3.19 16.14 13.31
CA LEU A 61 3.01 14.73 13.57
C LEU A 61 3.87 14.23 14.74
N ALA A 62 5.10 14.71 14.85
CA ALA A 62 5.99 14.37 15.97
C ALA A 62 5.47 14.92 17.28
N ARG A 63 5.00 16.19 17.32
CA ARG A 63 4.40 16.81 18.52
C ARG A 63 3.12 16.10 18.97
N GLN A 64 2.36 15.55 18.04
CA GLN A 64 1.18 14.71 18.31
C GLN A 64 1.52 13.29 18.78
N GLY A 65 2.80 12.92 18.84
CA GLY A 65 3.24 11.58 19.20
C GLY A 65 2.93 10.50 18.14
N ARG A 66 2.56 10.91 16.93
CA ARG A 66 2.24 9.98 15.83
C ARG A 66 3.46 9.38 15.15
N ILE A 67 4.61 10.06 15.24
CA ILE A 67 5.91 9.62 14.72
C ILE A 67 7.01 9.96 15.71
N GLY A 68 8.13 9.25 15.63
CA GLY A 68 9.39 9.69 16.21
C GLY A 68 10.12 10.64 15.25
N LEU A 69 10.68 11.74 15.75
CA LEU A 69 11.51 12.66 14.97
C LEU A 69 12.87 12.84 15.63
N SER A 70 13.92 12.47 14.91
CA SER A 70 15.31 12.72 15.31
C SER A 70 15.89 13.86 14.49
N VAL A 71 16.02 15.05 15.09
CA VAL A 71 16.56 16.24 14.43
C VAL A 71 18.09 16.16 14.42
N LYS A 72 18.62 15.40 13.46
CA LYS A 72 20.07 15.18 13.25
C LYS A 72 20.35 14.68 11.84
N SER A 73 21.63 14.72 11.44
CA SER A 73 22.09 14.02 10.26
C SER A 73 22.02 12.50 10.47
N TYR A 74 21.74 11.77 9.39
CA TYR A 74 21.75 10.30 9.39
C TYR A 74 23.13 9.75 9.81
N THR A 75 23.12 8.78 10.68
CA THR A 75 24.30 8.05 11.12
C THR A 75 24.06 6.54 11.06
N ARG A 76 25.13 5.79 10.91
CA ARG A 76 25.08 4.32 10.99
C ARG A 76 24.49 3.89 12.33
N GLY A 77 23.58 2.93 12.32
CA GLY A 77 22.87 2.43 13.50
C GLY A 77 21.46 2.99 13.64
N ASP A 78 21.12 4.07 12.94
CA ASP A 78 19.77 4.66 12.97
C ASP A 78 18.71 3.71 12.40
N LEU A 79 19.10 2.70 11.60
CA LEU A 79 18.21 1.70 11.03
C LEU A 79 17.90 0.53 11.97
N GLY A 80 18.53 0.47 13.15
CA GLY A 80 18.40 -0.68 14.06
C GLY A 80 16.94 -1.05 14.34
N GLY A 81 16.59 -2.32 14.10
CA GLY A 81 15.24 -2.86 14.31
C GLY A 81 14.18 -2.40 13.30
N ALA A 82 14.55 -1.66 12.24
CA ALA A 82 13.62 -1.29 11.19
C ALA A 82 13.33 -2.48 10.26
N LEU A 83 12.07 -2.63 9.85
CA LEU A 83 11.69 -3.54 8.77
C LEU A 83 12.08 -2.97 7.42
N LEU A 84 11.82 -1.67 7.24
CA LEU A 84 12.18 -0.96 6.01
C LEU A 84 12.64 0.47 6.27
N VAL A 85 13.37 1.01 5.30
CA VAL A 85 13.77 2.42 5.25
C VAL A 85 13.41 3.04 3.91
N ILE A 86 12.94 4.28 3.95
CA ILE A 86 12.80 5.15 2.78
C ILE A 86 13.84 6.24 2.88
N ALA A 87 14.79 6.26 1.93
CA ALA A 87 15.81 7.27 1.81
C ALA A 87 15.31 8.39 0.87
N ALA A 88 14.94 9.53 1.43
CA ALA A 88 14.38 10.70 0.73
C ALA A 88 15.15 11.98 1.08
N ALA A 89 16.47 11.87 1.08
CA ALA A 89 17.41 12.93 1.36
C ALA A 89 18.24 13.29 0.10
N THR A 90 19.46 13.79 0.27
CA THR A 90 20.38 14.02 -0.84
C THR A 90 20.93 12.70 -1.41
N PRO A 91 21.38 12.65 -2.68
CA PRO A 91 21.91 11.42 -3.28
C PRO A 91 22.99 10.74 -2.45
N ASP A 92 23.93 11.50 -1.89
CA ASP A 92 25.03 10.96 -1.05
C ASP A 92 24.50 10.32 0.24
N VAL A 93 23.50 10.92 0.87
CA VAL A 93 22.86 10.35 2.07
C VAL A 93 22.07 9.11 1.69
N ASN A 94 21.31 9.15 0.59
CA ASN A 94 20.54 8.01 0.10
C ASN A 94 21.44 6.80 -0.20
N ALA A 95 22.58 7.00 -0.86
CA ALA A 95 23.56 5.95 -1.14
C ALA A 95 24.12 5.32 0.16
N ARG A 96 24.43 6.14 1.17
CA ARG A 96 24.89 5.66 2.49
C ARG A 96 23.81 4.86 3.20
N VAL A 97 22.56 5.35 3.21
CA VAL A 97 21.42 4.64 3.78
C VAL A 97 21.23 3.29 3.10
N ALA A 98 21.29 3.24 1.77
CA ALA A 98 21.14 2.01 1.01
C ALA A 98 22.25 0.99 1.33
N ALA A 99 23.51 1.44 1.42
CA ALA A 99 24.62 0.57 1.81
C ALA A 99 24.48 0.00 3.22
N ASP A 100 24.03 0.82 4.17
CA ASP A 100 23.78 0.41 5.55
C ASP A 100 22.58 -0.55 5.63
N ALA A 101 21.47 -0.24 4.94
CA ALA A 101 20.28 -1.08 4.87
C ALA A 101 20.59 -2.49 4.35
N LYS A 102 21.35 -2.57 3.26
CA LYS A 102 21.77 -3.86 2.69
C LYS A 102 22.57 -4.71 3.68
N ARG A 103 23.49 -4.10 4.43
CA ARG A 103 24.29 -4.80 5.43
C ARG A 103 23.44 -5.27 6.60
N ASP A 104 22.51 -4.43 7.06
CA ASP A 104 21.67 -4.69 8.23
C ASP A 104 20.39 -5.47 7.86
N ARG A 105 20.24 -5.87 6.58
CA ARG A 105 19.09 -6.60 6.02
C ARG A 105 17.77 -5.88 6.23
N VAL A 106 17.78 -4.55 6.13
CA VAL A 106 16.61 -3.69 6.14
C VAL A 106 16.18 -3.43 4.70
N LEU A 107 14.92 -3.61 4.36
CA LEU A 107 14.40 -3.31 3.03
C LEU A 107 14.55 -1.82 2.73
N VAL A 108 15.11 -1.44 1.57
CA VAL A 108 15.36 -0.04 1.21
C VAL A 108 14.60 0.39 -0.04
N ASN A 109 14.02 1.59 0.04
CA ASN A 109 13.57 2.37 -1.12
C ASN A 109 14.33 3.70 -1.13
N ALA A 110 15.28 3.87 -2.05
CA ALA A 110 15.97 5.11 -2.28
C ALA A 110 15.23 5.91 -3.35
N VAL A 111 14.78 7.11 -2.99
CA VAL A 111 14.03 7.98 -3.91
C VAL A 111 14.92 8.40 -5.07
N ASP A 112 14.38 8.29 -6.28
CA ASP A 112 15.05 8.58 -7.57
C ASP A 112 16.32 7.75 -7.84
N ASP A 113 16.51 6.64 -7.10
CA ASP A 113 17.65 5.73 -7.26
C ASP A 113 17.18 4.25 -7.32
N PRO A 114 16.64 3.79 -8.46
CA PRO A 114 16.10 2.43 -8.60
C PRO A 114 17.15 1.33 -8.40
N GLU A 115 18.42 1.61 -8.68
CA GLU A 115 19.52 0.62 -8.58
C GLU A 115 19.77 0.20 -7.12
N HIS A 116 19.52 1.08 -6.18
CA HIS A 116 19.70 0.85 -4.75
C HIS A 116 18.38 0.53 -4.01
N CYS A 117 17.29 0.24 -4.73
CA CYS A 117 16.02 -0.15 -4.13
C CYS A 117 15.89 -1.67 -4.05
N ASP A 118 15.42 -2.19 -2.89
CA ASP A 118 14.95 -3.58 -2.75
C ASP A 118 13.49 -3.69 -3.17
N PHE A 119 12.71 -2.64 -3.00
CA PHE A 119 11.30 -2.57 -3.40
C PHE A 119 10.96 -1.21 -4.02
N ILE A 120 9.88 -1.19 -4.78
CA ILE A 120 9.30 0.03 -5.34
C ILE A 120 7.93 0.30 -4.72
N VAL A 121 7.57 1.57 -4.61
CA VAL A 121 6.22 1.97 -4.17
C VAL A 121 5.37 2.23 -5.41
N PRO A 122 4.36 1.38 -5.68
CA PRO A 122 3.50 1.50 -6.85
C PRO A 122 2.55 2.70 -6.75
N ALA A 123 1.89 3.05 -7.85
CA ALA A 123 0.68 3.86 -7.79
C ALA A 123 -0.47 3.01 -7.22
N VAL A 124 -1.26 3.57 -6.31
CA VAL A 124 -2.30 2.82 -5.59
C VAL A 124 -3.65 3.50 -5.77
N ALA A 125 -4.66 2.72 -6.15
CA ALA A 125 -6.07 3.07 -6.04
C ALA A 125 -6.67 2.31 -4.85
N ARG A 126 -7.44 3.02 -3.99
CA ARG A 126 -8.10 2.44 -2.81
C ARG A 126 -9.60 2.70 -2.86
N ARG A 127 -10.39 1.68 -2.48
CA ARG A 127 -11.83 1.75 -2.25
C ARG A 127 -12.16 0.92 -1.02
N GLY A 128 -12.25 1.58 0.14
CA GLY A 128 -12.35 0.84 1.41
C GLY A 128 -11.23 -0.20 1.54
N PRO A 129 -11.54 -1.49 1.77
CA PRO A 129 -10.55 -2.55 1.90
C PRO A 129 -9.94 -2.99 0.56
N VAL A 130 -10.51 -2.58 -0.60
CA VAL A 130 -9.96 -2.93 -1.92
C VAL A 130 -8.75 -2.08 -2.22
N LEU A 131 -7.63 -2.72 -2.52
CA LEU A 131 -6.38 -2.08 -2.90
C LEU A 131 -5.91 -2.61 -4.26
N ILE A 132 -5.64 -1.69 -5.20
CA ILE A 132 -5.12 -2.00 -6.52
C ILE A 132 -3.78 -1.29 -6.68
N ALA A 133 -2.70 -2.08 -6.77
CA ALA A 133 -1.35 -1.58 -6.94
C ALA A 133 -0.92 -1.66 -8.42
N ILE A 134 -0.45 -0.55 -8.98
CA ILE A 134 -0.12 -0.43 -10.39
C ILE A 134 1.34 -0.01 -10.54
N SER A 135 2.11 -0.83 -11.24
CA SER A 135 3.52 -0.58 -11.50
C SER A 135 3.87 -0.84 -12.96
N SER A 136 4.72 0.00 -13.52
CA SER A 136 5.37 -0.22 -14.81
C SER A 136 6.83 -0.68 -14.63
N HIS A 137 7.18 -1.26 -13.49
CA HIS A 137 8.56 -1.66 -13.11
C HIS A 137 9.58 -0.51 -13.25
N GLY A 138 9.14 0.74 -13.01
CA GLY A 138 10.00 1.92 -13.15
C GLY A 138 10.06 2.48 -14.57
N ALA A 139 9.48 1.80 -15.58
CA ALA A 139 9.56 2.25 -16.97
C ALA A 139 8.85 3.59 -17.23
N SER A 140 7.71 3.83 -16.57
CA SER A 140 6.97 5.09 -16.72
C SER A 140 6.06 5.40 -15.52
N PRO A 141 6.51 6.27 -14.60
CA PRO A 141 5.65 6.75 -13.51
C PRO A 141 4.39 7.47 -14.00
N ALA A 142 4.48 8.13 -15.17
CA ALA A 142 3.33 8.80 -15.78
C ALA A 142 2.26 7.80 -16.25
N LEU A 143 2.69 6.69 -16.85
CA LEU A 143 1.78 5.60 -17.26
C LEU A 143 1.09 4.98 -16.03
N SER A 144 1.84 4.67 -14.98
CA SER A 144 1.28 4.10 -13.74
C SER A 144 0.24 5.04 -13.12
N ARG A 145 0.48 6.37 -13.11
CA ARG A 145 -0.51 7.37 -12.67
C ARG A 145 -1.74 7.41 -13.56
N ARG A 146 -1.55 7.36 -14.89
CA ARG A 146 -2.68 7.35 -15.83
C ARG A 146 -3.55 6.11 -15.66
N LEU A 147 -2.93 4.93 -15.53
CA LEU A 147 -3.65 3.69 -15.27
C LEU A 147 -4.42 3.73 -13.95
N ARG A 148 -3.83 4.31 -12.90
CA ARG A 148 -4.53 4.53 -11.63
C ARG A 148 -5.79 5.37 -11.83
N GLN A 149 -5.71 6.49 -12.54
CA GLN A 149 -6.87 7.35 -12.81
C GLN A 149 -7.97 6.62 -13.60
N LEU A 150 -7.60 5.79 -14.58
CA LEU A 150 -8.56 4.99 -15.35
C LEU A 150 -9.26 3.97 -14.44
N ILE A 151 -8.51 3.28 -13.59
CA ILE A 151 -9.06 2.32 -12.63
C ILE A 151 -9.96 3.01 -11.61
N GLU A 152 -9.58 4.19 -11.11
CA GLU A 152 -10.42 4.98 -10.20
C GLU A 152 -11.74 5.44 -10.84
N GLY A 153 -11.78 5.59 -12.17
CA GLY A 153 -13.00 5.88 -12.93
C GLY A 153 -13.88 4.65 -13.17
N CYS A 154 -13.31 3.44 -13.22
CA CYS A 154 -14.05 2.19 -13.45
C CYS A 154 -14.44 1.48 -12.16
N VAL A 155 -13.62 1.59 -11.10
CA VAL A 155 -13.84 0.96 -9.79
C VAL A 155 -14.26 2.06 -8.82
N GLY A 156 -15.56 2.22 -8.65
CA GLY A 156 -16.15 3.22 -7.76
C GLY A 156 -16.14 2.81 -6.27
N PRO A 157 -16.64 3.68 -5.37
CA PRO A 157 -16.72 3.41 -3.93
C PRO A 157 -17.53 2.15 -3.59
N GLU A 158 -18.54 1.82 -4.41
CA GLU A 158 -19.43 0.67 -4.23
C GLU A 158 -18.68 -0.66 -4.17
N TYR A 159 -17.51 -0.77 -4.81
CA TYR A 159 -16.66 -1.96 -4.70
C TYR A 159 -16.03 -2.11 -3.31
N GLY A 160 -15.74 -1.00 -2.65
CA GLY A 160 -15.31 -1.01 -1.26
C GLY A 160 -16.43 -1.48 -0.33
N ASP A 161 -17.63 -0.91 -0.49
CA ASP A 161 -18.82 -1.30 0.25
C ASP A 161 -19.17 -2.78 0.04
N LEU A 162 -19.04 -3.29 -1.20
CA LEU A 162 -19.25 -4.71 -1.51
C LEU A 162 -18.21 -5.60 -0.81
N ALA A 163 -16.94 -5.22 -0.83
CA ALA A 163 -15.91 -5.98 -0.16
C ALA A 163 -16.13 -6.03 1.36
N GLU A 164 -16.59 -4.94 1.98
CA GLU A 164 -16.97 -4.90 3.39
C GLU A 164 -18.17 -5.80 3.68
N LEU A 165 -19.21 -5.76 2.83
CA LEU A 165 -20.37 -6.64 2.92
C LEU A 165 -19.96 -8.11 2.86
N MET A 166 -19.18 -8.49 1.84
CA MET A 166 -18.69 -9.86 1.68
C MET A 166 -17.81 -10.28 2.87
N GLY A 167 -17.02 -9.35 3.42
CA GLY A 167 -16.22 -9.58 4.63
C GLY A 167 -17.09 -9.90 5.84
N ARG A 168 -18.19 -9.19 6.04
CA ARG A 168 -19.17 -9.48 7.13
C ARG A 168 -19.87 -10.84 6.97
N LEU A 169 -20.17 -11.22 5.72
CA LEU A 169 -20.85 -12.50 5.42
C LEU A 169 -19.87 -13.69 5.39
N ARG A 170 -18.56 -13.42 5.35
CA ARG A 170 -17.54 -14.47 5.25
C ARG A 170 -17.66 -15.60 6.29
N PRO A 171 -17.90 -15.34 7.59
CA PRO A 171 -18.04 -16.42 8.57
C PRO A 171 -19.21 -17.36 8.25
N GLU A 172 -20.33 -16.84 7.74
CA GLU A 172 -21.52 -17.65 7.37
C GLU A 172 -21.21 -18.56 6.18
N VAL A 173 -20.51 -18.04 5.16
CA VAL A 173 -20.13 -18.80 3.97
C VAL A 173 -19.03 -19.82 4.31
N ILE A 174 -18.07 -19.49 5.15
CA ILE A 174 -17.00 -20.43 5.57
C ILE A 174 -17.58 -21.60 6.38
N ALA A 175 -18.66 -21.40 7.13
CA ALA A 175 -19.35 -22.47 7.87
C ALA A 175 -19.94 -23.54 6.95
N ILE A 176 -20.10 -23.28 5.65
CA ILE A 176 -20.48 -24.26 4.64
C ILE A 176 -19.25 -25.14 4.35
N GLY A 177 -19.38 -26.45 4.53
CA GLY A 177 -18.24 -27.38 4.46
C GLY A 177 -17.66 -27.58 3.06
N ASP A 178 -18.49 -27.47 2.02
CA ASP A 178 -18.10 -27.70 0.62
C ASP A 178 -17.44 -26.47 0.00
N GLU A 179 -16.25 -26.66 -0.63
CA GLU A 179 -15.48 -25.57 -1.23
C GLU A 179 -16.09 -25.07 -2.54
N ASP A 180 -16.64 -25.98 -3.35
CA ASP A 180 -17.27 -25.62 -4.63
C ASP A 180 -18.58 -24.88 -4.39
N GLU A 181 -19.31 -25.24 -3.33
CA GLU A 181 -20.52 -24.52 -2.91
C GLU A 181 -20.18 -23.11 -2.43
N ARG A 182 -19.15 -22.93 -1.60
CA ARG A 182 -18.67 -21.62 -1.19
C ARG A 182 -18.29 -20.74 -2.38
N ARG A 183 -17.60 -21.30 -3.36
CA ARG A 183 -17.23 -20.58 -4.59
C ARG A 183 -18.47 -20.12 -5.35
N ARG A 184 -19.46 -21.01 -5.57
CA ARG A 184 -20.71 -20.68 -6.26
C ARG A 184 -21.47 -19.56 -5.54
N ILE A 185 -21.51 -19.57 -4.20
CA ILE A 185 -22.15 -18.51 -3.42
C ILE A 185 -21.46 -17.16 -3.66
N TRP A 186 -20.11 -17.12 -3.62
CA TRP A 186 -19.39 -15.88 -3.86
C TRP A 186 -19.61 -15.36 -5.29
N GLU A 187 -19.61 -16.22 -6.28
CA GLU A 187 -19.92 -15.87 -7.67
C GLU A 187 -21.36 -15.34 -7.79
N ALA A 188 -22.32 -16.01 -7.19
CA ALA A 188 -23.73 -15.57 -7.19
C ALA A 188 -23.91 -14.19 -6.53
N ILE A 189 -23.18 -13.87 -5.45
CA ILE A 189 -23.22 -12.55 -4.82
C ILE A 189 -22.62 -11.49 -5.78
N LEU A 190 -21.49 -11.80 -6.43
CA LEU A 190 -20.84 -10.88 -7.37
C LEU A 190 -21.69 -10.61 -8.62
N ASP A 191 -22.46 -11.60 -9.08
CA ASP A 191 -23.34 -11.51 -10.24
C ASP A 191 -24.75 -10.98 -9.89
N SER A 192 -25.06 -10.82 -8.59
CA SER A 192 -26.34 -10.30 -8.14
C SER A 192 -26.45 -8.78 -8.30
N ARG A 193 -27.62 -8.24 -7.97
CA ARG A 193 -27.86 -6.78 -7.95
C ARG A 193 -27.19 -6.07 -6.77
N ALA A 194 -26.45 -6.77 -5.91
CA ALA A 194 -25.86 -6.19 -4.70
C ALA A 194 -24.95 -4.98 -5.02
N LEU A 195 -24.11 -5.08 -6.05
CA LEU A 195 -23.23 -3.99 -6.47
C LEU A 195 -24.01 -2.75 -6.95
N GLU A 196 -25.10 -2.96 -7.72
CA GLU A 196 -25.98 -1.86 -8.18
C GLU A 196 -26.67 -1.18 -7.00
N LEU A 197 -27.20 -1.96 -6.06
CA LEU A 197 -27.86 -1.45 -4.86
C LEU A 197 -26.88 -0.64 -4.00
N LEU A 198 -25.63 -1.08 -3.88
CA LEU A 198 -24.59 -0.34 -3.15
C LEU A 198 -24.24 0.98 -3.87
N ARG A 199 -24.19 0.99 -5.20
CA ARG A 199 -24.00 2.21 -6.00
C ARG A 199 -25.11 3.21 -5.76
N ASP A 200 -26.35 2.74 -5.57
CA ASP A 200 -27.53 3.56 -5.25
C ASP A 200 -27.62 3.93 -3.75
N GLY A 201 -26.66 3.52 -2.93
CA GLY A 201 -26.64 3.77 -1.48
C GLY A 201 -27.62 2.89 -0.66
N ARG A 202 -28.22 1.86 -1.27
CA ARG A 202 -29.25 0.96 -0.68
C ARG A 202 -28.58 -0.24 0.02
N ARG A 203 -27.81 0.05 1.07
CA ARG A 203 -26.96 -0.95 1.75
C ARG A 203 -27.73 -2.11 2.35
N ASP A 204 -28.87 -1.85 2.98
CA ASP A 204 -29.70 -2.90 3.62
C ASP A 204 -30.26 -3.87 2.58
N GLU A 205 -30.69 -3.36 1.44
CA GLU A 205 -31.21 -4.18 0.35
C GLU A 205 -30.10 -4.99 -0.34
N ALA A 206 -28.90 -4.43 -0.46
CA ALA A 206 -27.73 -5.16 -0.95
C ALA A 206 -27.38 -6.33 -0.02
N GLU A 207 -27.46 -6.13 1.30
CA GLU A 207 -27.21 -7.21 2.27
C GLU A 207 -28.29 -8.29 2.20
N LEU A 208 -29.57 -7.92 2.06
CA LEU A 208 -30.65 -8.87 1.87
C LEU A 208 -30.46 -9.70 0.60
N GLU A 209 -30.04 -9.06 -0.48
CA GLU A 209 -29.78 -9.74 -1.75
C GLU A 209 -28.63 -10.74 -1.63
N ALA A 210 -27.51 -10.34 -1.01
CA ALA A 210 -26.39 -11.22 -0.77
C ALA A 210 -26.77 -12.42 0.12
N ARG A 211 -27.59 -12.22 1.16
CA ARG A 211 -28.08 -13.30 2.02
C ARG A 211 -29.01 -14.28 1.29
N ARG A 212 -29.80 -13.79 0.30
CA ARG A 212 -30.60 -14.68 -0.56
C ARG A 212 -29.70 -15.62 -1.35
N CYS A 213 -28.59 -15.12 -1.92
CA CYS A 213 -27.65 -15.98 -2.61
C CYS A 213 -27.09 -17.09 -1.72
N ILE A 214 -26.82 -16.79 -0.44
CA ILE A 214 -26.36 -17.80 0.53
C ILE A 214 -27.44 -18.84 0.81
N SER A 215 -28.70 -18.41 0.96
CA SER A 215 -29.81 -19.34 1.27
C SER A 215 -30.16 -20.24 0.12
N SER A 216 -30.21 -19.70 -1.12
CA SER A 216 -30.56 -20.48 -2.33
C SER A 216 -29.51 -21.52 -2.73
N ALA A 217 -28.30 -21.43 -2.20
CA ALA A 217 -27.26 -22.44 -2.47
C ALA A 217 -27.33 -23.62 -1.49
N ARG A 218 -28.16 -23.53 -0.43
CA ARG A 218 -28.35 -24.59 0.57
C ARG A 218 -29.55 -25.49 0.26
N ASP A 219 -30.40 -25.07 -0.69
CA ASP A 219 -31.56 -25.83 -1.19
C ASP A 219 -31.18 -26.63 -2.47
#